data_5b64cc941913353202b880bd62384ad6
#
_entry.id   5b64cc941913353202b880bd62384ad6
#
_cell.length_a   1.000
_cell.length_b   1.000
_cell.length_c   1.000
_cell.angle_alpha   90.00
_cell.angle_beta   90.00
_cell.angle_gamma   90.00
#
_symmetry.space_group_name_H-M   'P 1'
#
loop_
_entity.id
_entity.type
_entity.pdbx_description
1 polymer ?
#
loop_
_entity_poly.entity_id
_entity_poly.type
_entity_poly.pdbx_seq_one_letter_code
_entity_poly.pdbx_strand_id
1 'polypeptide(L)'
;MGFVAFPSLSAAGILAPPPPGYPRGVSTLDVTHLFRTALAAEPERLHFAAHSHHLWPDAARAAHLRAFEDAVTLADEKWGRFFSEVYPACQAGVAKTLGVADPNRVAFSANTHDLILRLMSALPAWNEHRPLRVLSTDAEFHSFTRQMRRFEESGRVHWTQVAAEPFDTLPERFEAAAADGPWDLAFASHVFFSSGHAFDEVFELLSALPEETACVVDGYHGFFALPTDLAPHADRLYYMSGGYKYAMAGEGVSFIVAPDGREERPEFTGWFAGFGSLDGEQGGQVGYDPGASRMLGATFEPTPFHRLQAVFELLEAEGVTVAAIHDHVVALQERFLDRVGAGDAGPLDLSELVPGRQEVPGARRGHFLTFRRGDARELQRRLLEARVITDARDDRLRFGFGLYQVEADVDRLVERLAAQG
;
A
#
# COMPACT_ATOMS: atom_id res chain seq x y z
N MET A 1 -27.07 30.95 -10.76
CA MET A 1 -26.44 30.54 -12.03
C MET A 1 -26.53 29.02 -12.09
N GLY A 2 -26.99 28.49 -13.23
CA GLY A 2 -27.62 27.18 -13.31
C GLY A 2 -26.68 25.99 -13.12
N PHE A 3 -27.14 25.03 -12.33
CA PHE A 3 -26.56 23.70 -12.21
C PHE A 3 -26.79 22.92 -13.51
N VAL A 4 -25.70 22.49 -14.15
CA VAL A 4 -25.76 21.51 -15.26
C VAL A 4 -25.71 20.13 -14.59
N ALA A 5 -26.80 19.37 -14.69
CA ALA A 5 -26.88 18.00 -14.25
C ALA A 5 -26.06 17.08 -15.18
N PHE A 6 -25.12 16.33 -14.63
CA PHE A 6 -24.46 15.25 -15.34
C PHE A 6 -25.30 13.98 -15.31
N PRO A 7 -25.33 13.18 -16.40
CA PRO A 7 -26.08 11.95 -16.45
C PRO A 7 -25.46 10.88 -15.53
N SER A 8 -26.32 10.18 -14.81
CA SER A 8 -25.99 9.03 -13.96
C SER A 8 -25.35 7.90 -14.80
N LEU A 9 -24.10 7.56 -14.50
CA LEU A 9 -23.46 6.33 -14.98
C LEU A 9 -24.04 5.15 -14.20
N SER A 10 -24.62 4.21 -14.90
CA SER A 10 -25.22 2.99 -14.36
C SER A 10 -24.14 2.10 -13.74
N ALA A 11 -24.40 1.64 -12.53
CA ALA A 11 -23.66 0.58 -11.87
C ALA A 11 -23.83 -0.73 -12.66
N ALA A 12 -22.81 -1.12 -13.43
CA ALA A 12 -22.74 -2.45 -14.04
C ALA A 12 -21.31 -2.99 -13.93
N GLY A 13 -21.17 -4.08 -13.19
CA GLY A 13 -20.02 -4.98 -13.28
C GLY A 13 -19.11 -5.09 -12.07
N ILE A 14 -19.64 -5.40 -10.89
CA ILE A 14 -18.84 -6.10 -9.87
C ILE A 14 -18.69 -7.53 -10.37
N LEU A 15 -17.52 -7.89 -10.90
CA LEU A 15 -17.20 -9.27 -11.24
C LEU A 15 -17.00 -10.03 -9.93
N ALA A 16 -17.81 -11.07 -9.74
CA ALA A 16 -17.63 -12.06 -8.67
C ALA A 16 -16.22 -12.66 -8.72
N PRO A 17 -15.65 -13.07 -7.56
CA PRO A 17 -14.36 -13.74 -7.55
C PRO A 17 -14.40 -14.99 -8.44
N PRO A 18 -13.31 -15.30 -9.17
CA PRO A 18 -13.28 -16.47 -10.04
C PRO A 18 -13.44 -17.75 -9.21
N PRO A 19 -14.13 -18.77 -9.75
CA PRO A 19 -14.31 -20.03 -9.04
C PRO A 19 -12.96 -20.75 -8.84
N PRO A 20 -12.80 -21.55 -7.77
CA PRO A 20 -11.58 -22.32 -7.52
C PRO A 20 -11.37 -23.34 -8.65
N GLY A 21 -10.26 -23.22 -9.38
CA GLY A 21 -9.91 -24.19 -10.44
C GLY A 21 -9.46 -23.57 -11.77
N TYR A 22 -9.02 -22.31 -11.79
CA TYR A 22 -8.42 -21.74 -13.01
C TYR A 22 -7.16 -22.54 -13.39
N PRO A 23 -6.98 -22.89 -14.69
CA PRO A 23 -5.76 -23.53 -15.14
C PRO A 23 -4.58 -22.61 -14.87
N ARG A 24 -3.53 -23.11 -14.23
CA ARG A 24 -2.24 -22.46 -14.07
C ARG A 24 -1.67 -22.24 -15.47
N GLY A 25 -1.96 -21.09 -16.06
CA GLY A 25 -1.63 -20.75 -17.43
C GLY A 25 -0.61 -19.64 -17.50
N VAL A 26 0.17 -19.66 -18.55
CA VAL A 26 1.12 -18.64 -19.00
C VAL A 26 0.55 -17.24 -18.76
N SER A 27 1.31 -16.36 -18.11
CA SER A 27 0.95 -14.95 -17.98
C SER A 27 0.69 -14.37 -19.36
N THR A 28 -0.52 -13.87 -19.60
CA THR A 28 -0.91 -13.25 -20.88
C THR A 28 -0.75 -11.74 -20.89
N LEU A 29 -0.40 -11.13 -19.74
CA LEU A 29 -0.29 -9.70 -19.62
C LEU A 29 1.13 -9.23 -19.94
N ASP A 30 1.28 -8.52 -21.07
CA ASP A 30 2.50 -7.80 -21.43
C ASP A 30 2.18 -6.33 -21.63
N VAL A 31 2.59 -5.53 -20.65
CA VAL A 31 2.43 -4.07 -20.65
C VAL A 31 3.78 -3.34 -20.58
N THR A 32 4.86 -3.98 -21.03
CA THR A 32 6.22 -3.42 -21.07
C THR A 32 6.26 -2.10 -21.84
N HIS A 33 5.38 -1.95 -22.82
CA HIS A 33 5.23 -0.71 -23.60
C HIS A 33 4.84 0.51 -22.76
N LEU A 34 4.28 0.32 -21.57
CA LEU A 34 3.94 1.42 -20.65
C LEU A 34 5.17 1.95 -19.88
N PHE A 35 6.28 1.20 -19.86
CA PHE A 35 7.50 1.45 -19.10
C PHE A 35 8.73 1.67 -19.96
N ARG A 36 8.55 2.09 -21.23
CA ARG A 36 9.64 2.19 -22.22
C ARG A 36 10.82 3.02 -21.73
N THR A 37 10.55 4.18 -21.12
CA THR A 37 11.60 5.08 -20.62
C THR A 37 12.42 4.40 -19.52
N ALA A 38 11.75 3.74 -18.57
CA ALA A 38 12.42 3.10 -17.43
C ALA A 38 13.23 1.86 -17.86
N LEU A 39 12.67 1.06 -18.79
CA LEU A 39 13.33 -0.15 -19.30
C LEU A 39 14.49 0.20 -20.25
N ALA A 40 14.34 1.23 -21.09
CA ALA A 40 15.40 1.66 -22.00
C ALA A 40 16.56 2.38 -21.31
N ALA A 41 16.37 2.94 -20.12
CA ALA A 41 17.43 3.60 -19.36
C ALA A 41 18.58 2.66 -19.01
N GLU A 42 18.29 1.38 -18.74
CA GLU A 42 19.26 0.33 -18.47
C GLU A 42 18.76 -1.04 -18.97
N PRO A 43 18.92 -1.37 -20.26
CA PRO A 43 18.33 -2.58 -20.85
C PRO A 43 18.82 -3.91 -20.24
N GLU A 44 20.03 -3.91 -19.68
CA GLU A 44 20.60 -5.10 -19.05
C GLU A 44 20.21 -5.25 -17.57
N ARG A 45 19.57 -4.25 -16.98
CA ARG A 45 19.14 -4.32 -15.58
C ARG A 45 17.92 -5.21 -15.46
N LEU A 46 17.95 -6.17 -14.54
CA LEU A 46 16.79 -6.91 -14.06
C LEU A 46 16.34 -6.30 -12.73
N HIS A 47 15.16 -5.70 -12.70
CA HIS A 47 14.66 -5.04 -11.51
C HIS A 47 13.66 -5.94 -10.79
N PHE A 48 14.12 -6.68 -9.78
CA PHE A 48 13.33 -7.55 -8.91
C PHE A 48 13.21 -6.94 -7.49
N ALA A 49 12.89 -5.65 -7.43
CA ALA A 49 12.68 -4.91 -6.18
C ALA A 49 11.42 -4.01 -6.23
N ALA A 50 10.39 -4.41 -6.99
CA ALA A 50 9.16 -3.65 -7.13
C ALA A 50 8.44 -3.39 -5.79
N HIS A 51 8.56 -4.32 -4.83
CA HIS A 51 8.04 -4.19 -3.47
C HIS A 51 8.72 -3.08 -2.66
N SER A 52 9.93 -2.69 -3.03
CA SER A 52 10.63 -1.55 -2.45
C SER A 52 10.23 -0.26 -3.17
N HIS A 53 10.53 -0.17 -4.46
CA HIS A 53 10.16 0.95 -5.35
C HIS A 53 9.80 0.39 -6.72
N HIS A 54 8.55 0.52 -7.13
CA HIS A 54 8.12 0.11 -8.47
C HIS A 54 8.68 1.04 -9.54
N LEU A 55 8.95 0.55 -10.75
CA LEU A 55 9.27 1.42 -11.89
C LEU A 55 8.07 2.29 -12.23
N TRP A 56 8.34 3.52 -12.66
CA TRP A 56 7.28 4.45 -13.04
C TRP A 56 6.91 4.26 -14.51
N PRO A 57 5.62 4.23 -14.85
CA PRO A 57 5.17 4.22 -16.24
C PRO A 57 5.45 5.57 -16.92
N ASP A 58 5.53 5.57 -18.25
CA ASP A 58 5.77 6.78 -19.04
C ASP A 58 4.70 7.86 -18.81
N ALA A 59 3.46 7.45 -18.51
CA ALA A 59 2.37 8.35 -18.13
C ALA A 59 2.68 9.18 -16.88
N ALA A 60 3.38 8.60 -15.89
CA ALA A 60 3.80 9.32 -14.68
C ALA A 60 4.78 10.46 -15.01
N ARG A 61 5.71 10.26 -15.97
CA ARG A 61 6.59 11.33 -16.45
C ARG A 61 5.78 12.47 -17.09
N ALA A 62 4.86 12.16 -17.98
CA ALA A 62 4.02 13.17 -18.63
C ALA A 62 3.19 13.97 -17.60
N ALA A 63 2.65 13.29 -16.59
CA ALA A 63 1.89 13.92 -15.52
C ALA A 63 2.77 14.82 -14.62
N HIS A 64 4.00 14.42 -14.34
CA HIS A 64 4.96 15.25 -13.60
C HIS A 64 5.24 16.57 -14.33
N LEU A 65 5.40 16.52 -15.67
CA LEU A 65 5.59 17.72 -16.49
C LEU A 65 4.34 18.59 -16.53
N ARG A 66 3.13 18.00 -16.60
CA ARG A 66 1.87 18.77 -16.50
C ARG A 66 1.76 19.54 -15.18
N ALA A 67 2.13 18.92 -14.05
CA ALA A 67 2.15 19.61 -12.77
C ALA A 67 3.10 20.82 -12.76
N PHE A 68 4.26 20.70 -13.42
CA PHE A 68 5.19 21.82 -13.60
C PHE A 68 4.58 22.91 -14.49
N GLU A 69 3.96 22.54 -15.60
CA GLU A 69 3.30 23.47 -16.52
C GLU A 69 2.16 24.23 -15.83
N ASP A 70 1.34 23.54 -15.02
CA ASP A 70 0.29 24.18 -14.22
C ASP A 70 0.88 25.19 -13.23
N ALA A 71 1.99 24.87 -12.58
CA ALA A 71 2.64 25.78 -11.65
C ALA A 71 3.18 27.05 -12.34
N VAL A 72 3.69 26.92 -13.58
CA VAL A 72 4.25 28.04 -14.35
C VAL A 72 3.15 28.92 -14.97
N THR A 73 2.08 28.27 -15.46
CA THR A 73 1.05 28.99 -16.23
C THR A 73 -0.07 29.54 -15.35
N LEU A 74 -0.44 28.83 -14.29
CA LEU A 74 -1.56 29.17 -13.41
C LEU A 74 -1.11 29.86 -12.11
N ALA A 75 0.17 29.76 -11.74
CA ALA A 75 0.68 30.27 -10.46
C ALA A 75 -0.21 29.81 -9.28
N ASP A 76 -0.81 30.72 -8.52
CA ASP A 76 -1.67 30.39 -7.37
C ASP A 76 -2.99 29.74 -7.78
N GLU A 77 -3.51 30.04 -8.99
CA GLU A 77 -4.75 29.44 -9.50
C GLU A 77 -4.63 27.92 -9.75
N LYS A 78 -3.42 27.38 -9.79
CA LYS A 78 -3.18 25.93 -9.84
C LYS A 78 -3.92 25.17 -8.73
N TRP A 79 -4.07 25.78 -7.55
CA TRP A 79 -4.76 25.14 -6.43
C TRP A 79 -6.26 25.00 -6.66
N GLY A 80 -6.87 25.98 -7.38
CA GLY A 80 -8.26 25.86 -7.81
C GLY A 80 -8.46 24.64 -8.72
N ARG A 81 -7.59 24.48 -9.74
CA ARG A 81 -7.60 23.31 -10.62
C ARG A 81 -7.28 22.02 -9.86
N PHE A 82 -6.28 22.04 -9.01
CA PHE A 82 -5.89 20.87 -8.22
C PHE A 82 -7.05 20.32 -7.39
N PHE A 83 -7.74 21.17 -6.63
CA PHE A 83 -8.84 20.74 -5.75
C PHE A 83 -10.15 20.50 -6.50
N SER A 84 -10.34 21.01 -7.71
CA SER A 84 -11.53 20.73 -8.52
C SER A 84 -11.39 19.52 -9.46
N GLU A 85 -10.17 19.13 -9.83
CA GLU A 85 -9.94 18.08 -10.84
C GLU A 85 -9.04 16.95 -10.33
N VAL A 86 -7.81 17.27 -9.91
CA VAL A 86 -6.76 16.26 -9.62
C VAL A 86 -7.02 15.52 -8.31
N TYR A 87 -7.28 16.28 -7.24
CA TYR A 87 -7.54 15.71 -5.92
C TYR A 87 -8.77 14.80 -5.91
N PRO A 88 -9.94 15.23 -6.42
CA PRO A 88 -11.12 14.36 -6.51
C PRO A 88 -10.92 13.12 -7.40
N ALA A 89 -10.16 13.25 -8.50
CA ALA A 89 -9.84 12.10 -9.36
C ALA A 89 -8.99 11.06 -8.59
N CYS A 90 -8.03 11.50 -7.78
CA CYS A 90 -7.26 10.62 -6.91
C CYS A 90 -8.15 9.95 -5.85
N GLN A 91 -9.07 10.70 -5.21
CA GLN A 91 -10.04 10.14 -4.26
C GLN A 91 -10.91 9.06 -4.93
N ALA A 92 -11.47 9.37 -6.09
CA ALA A 92 -12.31 8.45 -6.86
C ALA A 92 -11.53 7.19 -7.29
N GLY A 93 -10.27 7.35 -7.72
CA GLY A 93 -9.40 6.23 -8.09
C GLY A 93 -9.12 5.28 -6.93
N VAL A 94 -8.77 5.82 -5.76
CA VAL A 94 -8.56 5.02 -4.53
C VAL A 94 -9.86 4.33 -4.12
N ALA A 95 -10.97 5.06 -4.04
CA ALA A 95 -12.27 4.54 -3.65
C ALA A 95 -12.73 3.40 -4.58
N LYS A 96 -12.63 3.60 -5.90
CA LYS A 96 -12.93 2.58 -6.93
C LYS A 96 -12.07 1.32 -6.75
N THR A 97 -10.77 1.50 -6.52
CA THR A 97 -9.83 0.38 -6.36
C THR A 97 -10.13 -0.48 -5.13
N LEU A 98 -10.62 0.14 -4.06
CA LEU A 98 -10.91 -0.52 -2.78
C LEU A 98 -12.40 -0.84 -2.55
N GLY A 99 -13.27 -0.60 -3.54
CA GLY A 99 -14.71 -0.86 -3.39
C GLY A 99 -15.44 0.11 -2.44
N VAL A 100 -14.85 1.27 -2.11
CA VAL A 100 -15.45 2.27 -1.22
C VAL A 100 -16.42 3.14 -1.99
N ALA A 101 -17.66 3.27 -1.51
CA ALA A 101 -18.73 3.95 -2.24
C ALA A 101 -18.55 5.47 -2.28
N ASP A 102 -18.08 6.10 -1.20
CA ASP A 102 -17.90 7.55 -1.09
C ASP A 102 -16.41 7.94 -1.17
N PRO A 103 -15.97 8.60 -2.27
CA PRO A 103 -14.60 9.08 -2.40
C PRO A 103 -14.18 10.10 -1.33
N ASN A 104 -15.10 10.84 -0.70
CA ASN A 104 -14.79 11.81 0.35
C ASN A 104 -14.26 11.15 1.63
N ARG A 105 -14.33 9.83 1.73
CA ARG A 105 -13.70 9.04 2.80
C ARG A 105 -12.19 8.89 2.64
N VAL A 106 -11.62 9.36 1.51
CA VAL A 106 -10.20 9.30 1.22
C VAL A 106 -9.54 10.65 1.50
N ALA A 107 -8.56 10.67 2.41
CA ALA A 107 -7.69 11.82 2.63
C ALA A 107 -6.23 11.47 2.33
N PHE A 108 -5.45 12.48 1.95
CA PHE A 108 -4.06 12.28 1.53
C PHE A 108 -3.07 12.99 2.44
N SER A 109 -1.84 12.46 2.48
CA SER A 109 -0.66 13.08 3.07
C SER A 109 0.58 12.71 2.27
N ALA A 110 1.70 13.34 2.56
CA ALA A 110 2.98 12.99 1.93
C ALA A 110 3.44 11.56 2.24
N ASN A 111 3.06 11.02 3.41
CA ASN A 111 3.43 9.67 3.87
C ASN A 111 2.41 9.15 4.89
N THR A 112 2.40 7.82 5.09
CA THR A 112 1.49 7.16 6.05
C THR A 112 1.88 7.43 7.51
N HIS A 113 3.14 7.81 7.78
CA HIS A 113 3.59 8.15 9.12
C HIS A 113 2.84 9.39 9.67
N ASP A 114 2.68 10.43 8.85
CA ASP A 114 1.90 11.60 9.22
C ASP A 114 0.42 11.26 9.48
N LEU A 115 -0.15 10.36 8.66
CA LEU A 115 -1.55 9.95 8.80
C LEU A 115 -1.79 9.19 10.10
N ILE A 116 -0.93 8.22 10.45
CA ILE A 116 -1.09 7.48 11.71
C ILE A 116 -0.89 8.39 12.93
N LEU A 117 0.04 9.33 12.88
CA LEU A 117 0.22 10.28 13.98
C LEU A 117 -0.99 11.20 14.16
N ARG A 118 -1.58 11.68 13.08
CA ARG A 118 -2.82 12.46 13.14
C ARG A 118 -3.96 11.64 13.74
N LEU A 119 -4.16 10.40 13.24
CA LEU A 119 -5.19 9.52 13.78
C LEU A 119 -4.98 9.26 15.27
N MET A 120 -3.78 8.90 15.70
CA MET A 120 -3.47 8.67 17.11
C MET A 120 -3.75 9.90 17.97
N SER A 121 -3.44 11.09 17.46
CA SER A 121 -3.69 12.35 18.17
C SER A 121 -5.17 12.73 18.28
N ALA A 122 -6.05 12.06 17.55
CA ALA A 122 -7.50 12.26 17.63
C ALA A 122 -8.18 11.30 18.60
N LEU A 123 -7.48 10.26 19.08
CA LEU A 123 -8.09 9.24 19.92
C LEU A 123 -8.39 9.79 21.34
N PRO A 124 -9.50 9.36 21.97
CA PRO A 124 -9.88 9.85 23.30
C PRO A 124 -8.77 9.75 24.33
N ALA A 125 -8.05 8.63 24.38
CA ALA A 125 -6.94 8.42 25.31
C ALA A 125 -5.82 9.46 25.17
N TRP A 126 -5.52 9.90 23.95
CA TRP A 126 -4.54 10.96 23.71
C TRP A 126 -4.98 12.28 24.30
N ASN A 127 -6.24 12.66 24.09
CA ASN A 127 -6.84 13.88 24.60
C ASN A 127 -7.00 13.88 26.12
N GLU A 128 -7.19 12.70 26.72
CA GLU A 128 -7.24 12.47 28.17
C GLU A 128 -5.84 12.41 28.82
N HIS A 129 -4.78 12.53 28.01
CA HIS A 129 -3.39 12.42 28.45
C HIS A 129 -3.05 11.09 29.15
N ARG A 130 -3.77 10.02 28.86
CA ARG A 130 -3.44 8.66 29.28
C ARG A 130 -2.68 7.91 28.20
N PRO A 131 -1.85 6.92 28.59
CA PRO A 131 -1.18 6.08 27.59
C PRO A 131 -2.19 5.34 26.70
N LEU A 132 -1.97 5.37 25.38
CA LEU A 132 -2.74 4.58 24.41
C LEU A 132 -2.40 3.10 24.58
N ARG A 133 -3.41 2.24 24.62
CA ARG A 133 -3.25 0.78 24.52
C ARG A 133 -3.26 0.39 23.05
N VAL A 134 -2.12 -0.05 22.54
CA VAL A 134 -1.93 -0.39 21.13
C VAL A 134 -1.70 -1.88 20.96
N LEU A 135 -2.47 -2.52 20.08
CA LEU A 135 -2.29 -3.89 19.62
C LEU A 135 -1.74 -3.88 18.20
N SER A 136 -0.70 -4.65 17.92
CA SER A 136 -0.21 -4.89 16.56
C SER A 136 0.52 -6.22 16.46
N THR A 137 1.04 -6.55 15.25
CA THR A 137 2.02 -7.64 15.11
C THR A 137 3.45 -7.13 15.36
N ASP A 138 4.39 -8.04 15.52
CA ASP A 138 5.82 -7.74 15.59
C ASP A 138 6.46 -7.54 14.19
N ALA A 139 5.70 -7.77 13.12
CA ALA A 139 6.14 -7.68 11.72
C ALA A 139 5.71 -6.38 11.03
N GLU A 140 5.35 -5.34 11.77
CA GLU A 140 4.97 -4.05 11.22
C GLU A 140 6.17 -3.27 10.68
N PHE A 141 5.91 -2.38 9.71
CA PHE A 141 6.96 -1.61 9.05
C PHE A 141 7.73 -0.70 10.03
N HIS A 142 9.00 -0.50 9.75
CA HIS A 142 9.97 0.22 10.61
C HIS A 142 9.50 1.60 11.09
N SER A 143 8.75 2.35 10.27
CA SER A 143 8.26 3.68 10.68
C SER A 143 7.27 3.57 11.83
N PHE A 144 6.35 2.61 11.77
CA PHE A 144 5.40 2.34 12.84
C PHE A 144 6.10 1.82 14.09
N THR A 145 6.92 0.76 13.96
CA THR A 145 7.59 0.12 15.11
C THR A 145 8.53 1.09 15.82
N ARG A 146 9.29 1.90 15.08
CA ARG A 146 10.17 2.92 15.66
C ARG A 146 9.37 3.98 16.41
N GLN A 147 8.24 4.41 15.87
CA GLN A 147 7.39 5.41 16.52
C GLN A 147 6.74 4.84 17.79
N MET A 148 6.21 3.61 17.73
CA MET A 148 5.61 2.98 18.91
C MET A 148 6.64 2.81 20.03
N ARG A 149 7.85 2.32 19.73
CA ARG A 149 8.94 2.24 20.73
C ARG A 149 9.25 3.59 21.35
N ARG A 150 9.32 4.64 20.54
CA ARG A 150 9.60 6.00 21.07
C ARG A 150 8.48 6.52 21.96
N PHE A 151 7.23 6.20 21.64
CA PHE A 151 6.10 6.54 22.49
C PHE A 151 6.06 5.70 23.78
N GLU A 152 6.42 4.43 23.72
CA GLU A 152 6.56 3.58 24.89
C GLU A 152 7.65 4.09 25.85
N GLU A 153 8.85 4.46 25.34
CA GLU A 153 9.91 5.11 26.12
C GLU A 153 9.43 6.39 26.83
N SER A 154 8.51 7.13 26.26
CA SER A 154 7.96 8.36 26.84
C SER A 154 6.68 8.14 27.66
N GLY A 155 6.24 6.90 27.86
CA GLY A 155 5.04 6.55 28.61
C GLY A 155 3.73 6.95 27.95
N ARG A 156 3.74 7.20 26.63
CA ARG A 156 2.53 7.59 25.86
C ARG A 156 1.75 6.39 25.32
N VAL A 157 2.38 5.20 25.25
CA VAL A 157 1.80 3.99 24.68
C VAL A 157 2.13 2.80 25.58
N HIS A 158 1.17 1.91 25.75
CA HIS A 158 1.36 0.52 26.15
C HIS A 158 1.16 -0.35 24.92
N TRP A 159 2.24 -0.94 24.42
CA TRP A 159 2.27 -1.61 23.13
C TRP A 159 2.36 -3.13 23.28
N THR A 160 1.30 -3.83 22.84
CA THR A 160 1.25 -5.28 22.78
C THR A 160 1.50 -5.75 21.36
N GLN A 161 2.46 -6.64 21.19
CA GLN A 161 2.85 -7.21 19.91
C GLN A 161 2.53 -8.69 19.86
N VAL A 162 1.82 -9.13 18.82
CA VAL A 162 1.58 -10.54 18.49
C VAL A 162 2.67 -10.98 17.53
N ALA A 163 3.36 -12.10 17.84
CA ALA A 163 4.34 -12.66 16.91
C ALA A 163 3.65 -13.05 15.60
N ALA A 164 4.15 -12.57 14.46
CA ALA A 164 3.59 -12.91 13.15
C ALA A 164 3.92 -14.34 12.75
N GLU A 165 5.11 -14.83 13.09
CA GLU A 165 5.50 -16.22 12.82
C GLU A 165 5.23 -17.13 14.05
N PRO A 166 4.80 -18.38 13.82
CA PRO A 166 4.45 -19.00 12.54
C PRO A 166 3.13 -18.45 11.98
N PHE A 167 3.04 -18.28 10.63
CA PHE A 167 1.92 -17.58 9.99
C PHE A 167 0.61 -18.34 10.04
N ASP A 168 0.64 -19.66 10.04
CA ASP A 168 -0.51 -20.56 10.05
C ASP A 168 -1.38 -20.43 11.31
N THR A 169 -0.79 -19.98 12.43
CA THR A 169 -1.47 -19.79 13.71
C THR A 169 -1.54 -18.31 14.12
N LEU A 170 -1.16 -17.38 13.22
CA LEU A 170 -1.26 -15.96 13.49
C LEU A 170 -2.70 -15.48 13.74
N PRO A 171 -3.71 -15.90 12.96
CA PRO A 171 -5.09 -15.46 13.19
C PRO A 171 -5.57 -15.77 14.61
N GLU A 172 -5.37 -16.99 15.08
CA GLU A 172 -5.79 -17.43 16.43
C GLU A 172 -5.04 -16.68 17.54
N ARG A 173 -3.73 -16.45 17.35
CA ARG A 173 -2.93 -15.68 18.32
C ARG A 173 -3.32 -14.23 18.37
N PHE A 174 -3.64 -13.65 17.21
CA PHE A 174 -4.10 -12.27 17.13
C PHE A 174 -5.48 -12.09 17.77
N GLU A 175 -6.42 -13.02 17.49
CA GLU A 175 -7.75 -13.05 18.12
C GLU A 175 -7.65 -13.17 19.65
N ALA A 176 -6.80 -14.08 20.15
CA ALA A 176 -6.59 -14.25 21.58
C ALA A 176 -6.06 -12.96 22.23
N ALA A 177 -5.06 -12.30 21.62
CA ALA A 177 -4.54 -11.03 22.12
C ALA A 177 -5.58 -9.89 22.02
N ALA A 178 -6.39 -9.89 20.97
CA ALA A 178 -7.47 -8.92 20.79
C ALA A 178 -8.52 -8.99 21.92
N ALA A 179 -8.79 -10.19 22.47
CA ALA A 179 -9.70 -10.39 23.59
C ALA A 179 -9.19 -9.82 24.92
N ASP A 180 -7.89 -9.53 25.06
CA ASP A 180 -7.29 -8.95 26.26
C ASP A 180 -7.51 -7.41 26.37
N GLY A 181 -8.32 -6.83 25.46
CA GLY A 181 -8.66 -5.39 25.44
C GLY A 181 -9.11 -4.81 26.77
N PRO A 182 -9.52 -3.55 26.83
CA PRO A 182 -9.79 -2.68 25.70
C PRO A 182 -8.53 -2.13 25.01
N TRP A 183 -8.63 -1.88 23.70
CA TRP A 183 -7.60 -1.27 22.88
C TRP A 183 -8.04 0.11 22.38
N ASP A 184 -7.13 1.09 22.38
CA ASP A 184 -7.38 2.40 21.77
C ASP A 184 -7.08 2.36 20.27
N LEU A 185 -6.05 1.58 19.89
CA LEU A 185 -5.62 1.37 18.51
C LEU A 185 -5.28 -0.10 18.28
N ALA A 186 -5.79 -0.68 17.22
CA ALA A 186 -5.31 -1.94 16.65
C ALA A 186 -4.79 -1.68 15.24
N PHE A 187 -3.54 -2.08 14.97
CA PHE A 187 -2.84 -1.80 13.72
C PHE A 187 -2.19 -3.08 13.21
N ALA A 188 -2.48 -3.47 11.97
CA ALA A 188 -1.80 -4.60 11.36
C ALA A 188 -1.64 -4.41 9.84
N SER A 189 -0.53 -4.92 9.30
CA SER A 189 -0.26 -4.91 7.87
C SER A 189 -1.06 -6.00 7.15
N HIS A 190 -1.67 -5.66 6.01
CA HIS A 190 -2.29 -6.63 5.10
C HIS A 190 -1.23 -7.57 4.47
N VAL A 191 -0.06 -7.03 4.11
CA VAL A 191 1.06 -7.83 3.62
C VAL A 191 2.32 -7.44 4.40
N PHE A 192 2.91 -8.41 5.09
CA PHE A 192 4.11 -8.15 5.89
C PHE A 192 5.32 -7.85 5.03
N PHE A 193 5.95 -6.72 5.29
CA PHE A 193 7.06 -6.20 4.49
C PHE A 193 8.30 -7.12 4.51
N SER A 194 8.46 -7.93 5.54
CA SER A 194 9.63 -8.78 5.74
C SER A 194 9.52 -10.15 5.07
N SER A 195 8.31 -10.64 4.83
CA SER A 195 8.06 -12.01 4.34
C SER A 195 7.24 -12.06 3.04
N GLY A 196 6.41 -11.05 2.77
CA GLY A 196 5.43 -11.10 1.69
C GLY A 196 4.19 -11.93 2.02
N HIS A 197 4.07 -12.44 3.26
CA HIS A 197 2.85 -13.10 3.70
C HIS A 197 1.66 -12.14 3.65
N ALA A 198 0.58 -12.55 2.98
CA ALA A 198 -0.70 -11.84 2.99
C ALA A 198 -1.54 -12.33 4.18
N PHE A 199 -1.85 -11.43 5.09
CA PHE A 199 -2.69 -11.66 6.27
C PHE A 199 -4.11 -11.21 5.94
N ASP A 200 -4.83 -11.99 5.12
CA ASP A 200 -6.16 -11.64 4.64
C ASP A 200 -7.19 -11.59 5.78
N GLU A 201 -7.03 -12.43 6.81
CA GLU A 201 -7.90 -12.47 7.99
C GLU A 201 -7.88 -11.18 8.82
N VAL A 202 -6.94 -10.26 8.55
CA VAL A 202 -6.82 -8.96 9.25
C VAL A 202 -8.09 -8.12 9.16
N PHE A 203 -8.80 -8.19 8.04
CA PHE A 203 -10.02 -7.39 7.85
C PHE A 203 -11.14 -7.82 8.80
N GLU A 204 -11.40 -9.12 8.90
CA GLU A 204 -12.41 -9.68 9.79
C GLU A 204 -12.02 -9.50 11.26
N LEU A 205 -10.76 -9.82 11.60
CA LEU A 205 -10.25 -9.75 12.98
C LEU A 205 -10.31 -8.33 13.55
N LEU A 206 -9.87 -7.34 12.77
CA LEU A 206 -9.95 -5.94 13.20
C LEU A 206 -11.37 -5.41 13.23
N SER A 207 -12.22 -5.84 12.27
CA SER A 207 -13.63 -5.42 12.26
C SER A 207 -14.44 -5.95 13.44
N ALA A 208 -14.03 -7.08 14.02
CA ALA A 208 -14.69 -7.70 15.18
C ALA A 208 -14.37 -7.00 16.51
N LEU A 209 -13.36 -6.10 16.56
CA LEU A 209 -13.03 -5.36 17.76
C LEU A 209 -14.12 -4.36 18.17
N PRO A 210 -14.20 -3.94 19.45
CA PRO A 210 -15.16 -2.94 19.91
C PRO A 210 -15.12 -1.65 19.08
N GLU A 211 -16.26 -0.98 18.96
CA GLU A 211 -16.41 0.23 18.12
C GLU A 211 -15.49 1.37 18.55
N GLU A 212 -15.16 1.44 19.83
CA GLU A 212 -14.26 2.45 20.41
C GLU A 212 -12.80 2.27 19.98
N THR A 213 -12.42 1.07 19.54
CA THR A 213 -11.04 0.80 19.05
C THR A 213 -10.87 1.37 17.65
N ALA A 214 -9.89 2.22 17.42
CA ALA A 214 -9.50 2.59 16.08
C ALA A 214 -8.74 1.41 15.42
N CYS A 215 -9.28 0.87 14.33
CA CYS A 215 -8.74 -0.30 13.64
C CYS A 215 -8.13 0.09 12.31
N VAL A 216 -6.85 -0.15 12.14
CA VAL A 216 -6.06 0.31 10.97
C VAL A 216 -5.43 -0.87 10.25
N VAL A 217 -5.69 -0.99 8.96
CA VAL A 217 -4.98 -1.88 8.05
C VAL A 217 -3.92 -1.09 7.28
N ASP A 218 -2.65 -1.48 7.41
CA ASP A 218 -1.58 -0.99 6.53
C ASP A 218 -1.58 -1.81 5.25
N GLY A 219 -2.14 -1.25 4.21
CA GLY A 219 -2.23 -1.83 2.88
C GLY A 219 -1.08 -1.45 1.96
N TYR A 220 0.05 -0.94 2.45
CA TYR A 220 1.10 -0.38 1.60
C TYR A 220 1.71 -1.39 0.61
N HIS A 221 1.77 -2.66 0.97
CA HIS A 221 2.17 -3.77 0.10
C HIS A 221 0.98 -4.50 -0.55
N GLY A 222 -0.26 -4.17 -0.16
CA GLY A 222 -1.48 -4.76 -0.71
C GLY A 222 -2.10 -3.93 -1.83
N PHE A 223 -2.11 -2.59 -1.69
CA PHE A 223 -2.73 -1.69 -2.67
C PHE A 223 -2.09 -1.82 -4.05
N PHE A 224 -2.90 -2.07 -5.08
CA PHE A 224 -2.51 -2.44 -6.44
C PHE A 224 -1.75 -3.78 -6.59
N ALA A 225 -1.46 -4.48 -5.49
CA ALA A 225 -0.88 -5.82 -5.53
C ALA A 225 -1.94 -6.91 -5.36
N LEU A 226 -2.81 -6.75 -4.40
CA LEU A 226 -3.86 -7.73 -4.09
C LEU A 226 -5.23 -7.16 -4.43
N PRO A 227 -6.12 -7.94 -5.05
CA PRO A 227 -7.52 -7.58 -5.16
C PRO A 227 -8.10 -7.41 -3.74
N THR A 228 -8.41 -6.17 -3.36
CA THR A 228 -8.90 -5.85 -2.02
C THR A 228 -10.27 -5.20 -2.15
N ASP A 229 -11.28 -5.80 -1.51
CA ASP A 229 -12.60 -5.20 -1.35
C ASP A 229 -12.77 -4.74 0.09
N LEU A 230 -12.73 -3.44 0.32
CA LEU A 230 -12.91 -2.85 1.64
C LEU A 230 -14.39 -2.62 1.97
N ALA A 231 -15.31 -2.73 0.99
CA ALA A 231 -16.72 -2.40 1.19
C ALA A 231 -17.38 -3.09 2.40
N PRO A 232 -17.15 -4.41 2.68
CA PRO A 232 -17.73 -5.07 3.84
C PRO A 232 -17.25 -4.53 5.19
N HIS A 233 -16.08 -3.87 5.20
CA HIS A 233 -15.37 -3.41 6.40
C HIS A 233 -15.26 -1.89 6.46
N ALA A 234 -15.74 -1.19 5.42
CA ALA A 234 -15.47 0.22 5.20
C ALA A 234 -15.98 1.12 6.34
N ASP A 235 -17.06 0.76 7.00
CA ASP A 235 -17.62 1.55 8.12
C ASP A 235 -16.91 1.29 9.46
N ARG A 236 -15.93 0.38 9.44
CA ARG A 236 -15.21 -0.03 10.66
C ARG A 236 -13.73 0.23 10.61
N LEU A 237 -13.09 0.02 9.45
CA LEU A 237 -11.65 0.05 9.31
C LEU A 237 -11.14 1.34 8.68
N TYR A 238 -10.03 1.82 9.22
CA TYR A 238 -9.12 2.70 8.48
C TYR A 238 -8.22 1.83 7.60
N TYR A 239 -8.00 2.27 6.36
CA TYR A 239 -7.06 1.63 5.46
C TYR A 239 -6.03 2.67 4.99
N MET A 240 -4.74 2.40 5.14
CA MET A 240 -3.66 3.30 4.73
C MET A 240 -2.81 2.68 3.65
N SER A 241 -2.39 3.49 2.66
CA SER A 241 -1.41 3.09 1.65
C SER A 241 -0.77 4.31 0.99
N GLY A 242 -0.01 4.09 -0.10
CA GLY A 242 0.64 5.18 -0.83
C GLY A 242 1.19 4.78 -2.20
N GLY A 243 1.76 5.78 -2.88
CA GLY A 243 2.02 5.75 -4.31
C GLY A 243 3.29 5.05 -4.77
N TYR A 244 4.35 4.96 -3.96
CA TYR A 244 5.69 4.62 -4.48
C TYR A 244 5.96 3.13 -4.70
N LYS A 245 5.11 2.24 -4.18
CA LYS A 245 5.19 0.81 -4.44
C LYS A 245 4.32 0.45 -5.66
N TYR A 246 3.40 -0.46 -5.52
CA TYR A 246 2.62 -1.01 -6.64
C TYR A 246 1.65 -0.01 -7.30
N ALA A 247 1.35 1.11 -6.64
CA ALA A 247 0.60 2.20 -7.28
C ALA A 247 1.43 3.08 -8.23
N MET A 248 2.74 2.82 -8.41
CA MET A 248 3.61 3.36 -9.48
C MET A 248 3.67 4.89 -9.59
N ALA A 249 3.17 5.62 -8.57
CA ALA A 249 3.08 7.08 -8.58
C ALA A 249 4.28 7.78 -7.93
N GLY A 250 5.24 7.01 -7.41
CA GLY A 250 6.39 7.54 -6.66
C GLY A 250 6.03 8.07 -5.28
N GLU A 251 7.01 8.68 -4.64
CA GLU A 251 6.91 9.23 -3.30
C GLU A 251 6.05 10.49 -3.25
N GLY A 252 5.60 10.86 -2.05
CA GLY A 252 4.94 12.13 -1.76
C GLY A 252 3.42 12.08 -1.84
N VAL A 253 2.82 10.94 -2.14
CA VAL A 253 1.37 10.71 -2.06
C VAL A 253 1.09 9.44 -1.30
N SER A 254 0.42 9.56 -0.17
CA SER A 254 -0.13 8.48 0.63
C SER A 254 -1.53 8.86 1.07
N PHE A 255 -2.34 7.88 1.41
CA PHE A 255 -3.74 8.12 1.75
C PHE A 255 -4.19 7.29 2.94
N ILE A 256 -5.29 7.75 3.53
CA ILE A 256 -6.10 7.04 4.49
C ILE A 256 -7.56 7.01 3.98
N VAL A 257 -8.18 5.84 4.03
CA VAL A 257 -9.64 5.71 3.95
C VAL A 257 -10.15 5.68 5.36
N ALA A 258 -11.06 6.59 5.72
CA ALA A 258 -11.66 6.66 7.05
C ALA A 258 -13.04 6.00 7.07
N PRO A 259 -13.45 5.35 8.18
CA PRO A 259 -14.82 4.87 8.37
C PRO A 259 -15.84 6.00 8.28
N ASP A 260 -17.06 5.70 7.81
CA ASP A 260 -18.13 6.69 7.75
C ASP A 260 -18.61 7.08 9.17
N GLY A 261 -19.12 8.30 9.30
CA GLY A 261 -19.65 8.82 10.56
C GLY A 261 -18.63 9.10 11.67
N ARG A 262 -17.35 8.89 11.42
CA ARG A 262 -16.29 9.25 12.34
C ARG A 262 -15.99 10.75 12.27
N GLU A 263 -15.96 11.39 13.44
CA GLU A 263 -15.69 12.83 13.57
C GLU A 263 -14.41 13.10 14.37
N GLU A 264 -13.31 12.46 13.99
CA GLU A 264 -12.03 12.65 14.62
C GLU A 264 -11.60 14.14 14.60
N ARG A 265 -10.93 14.56 15.68
CA ARG A 265 -10.35 15.89 15.82
C ARG A 265 -8.86 15.77 16.12
N PRO A 266 -8.01 15.53 15.09
CA PRO A 266 -6.58 15.39 15.30
C PRO A 266 -5.97 16.61 15.98
N GLU A 267 -5.19 16.40 17.05
CA GLU A 267 -4.41 17.50 17.65
C GLU A 267 -3.30 17.96 16.69
N PHE A 268 -2.74 17.02 15.91
CA PHE A 268 -1.83 17.36 14.82
C PHE A 268 -2.62 17.71 13.56
N THR A 269 -2.93 18.97 13.38
CA THR A 269 -3.79 19.49 12.33
C THR A 269 -3.10 20.57 11.51
N GLY A 270 -3.75 21.03 10.44
CA GLY A 270 -3.31 22.13 9.61
C GLY A 270 -4.47 22.77 8.86
N TRP A 271 -4.20 23.84 8.15
CA TRP A 271 -5.25 24.67 7.54
C TRP A 271 -6.10 23.96 6.47
N PHE A 272 -5.59 22.90 5.85
CA PHE A 272 -6.40 22.08 4.91
C PHE A 272 -7.42 21.17 5.61
N ALA A 273 -7.26 20.90 6.91
CA ALA A 273 -8.23 20.12 7.67
C ALA A 273 -9.54 20.87 7.98
N GLY A 274 -9.54 22.17 7.82
CA GLY A 274 -10.69 23.05 8.05
C GLY A 274 -10.75 24.19 7.04
N PHE A 275 -10.38 23.96 5.80
CA PHE A 275 -10.29 25.00 4.77
C PHE A 275 -11.61 25.75 4.57
N GLY A 276 -12.75 25.04 4.63
CA GLY A 276 -14.09 25.64 4.53
C GLY A 276 -14.52 26.43 5.76
N SER A 277 -13.83 26.31 6.90
CA SER A 277 -14.18 26.93 8.18
C SER A 277 -13.23 28.07 8.63
N LEU A 278 -12.16 28.33 7.86
CA LEU A 278 -11.12 29.31 8.24
C LEU A 278 -11.66 30.71 8.56
N ASP A 279 -12.67 31.17 7.82
CA ASP A 279 -13.29 32.50 8.04
C ASP A 279 -14.18 32.54 9.29
N GLY A 280 -14.56 31.38 9.86
CA GLY A 280 -15.45 31.26 11.02
C GLY A 280 -14.73 31.04 12.37
N GLU A 281 -13.43 30.82 12.39
CA GLU A 281 -12.66 30.44 13.59
C GLU A 281 -12.41 31.57 14.59
N GLN A 282 -13.11 32.66 14.50
CA GLN A 282 -12.94 33.81 15.42
C GLN A 282 -13.63 33.52 16.76
N GLY A 283 -13.03 32.68 17.60
CA GLY A 283 -13.38 32.70 19.02
C GLY A 283 -13.78 31.40 19.68
N GLY A 284 -13.01 30.33 19.56
CA GLY A 284 -13.23 29.21 20.46
C GLY A 284 -12.61 27.90 20.07
N GLN A 285 -13.30 27.04 19.35
CA GLN A 285 -12.79 25.74 18.93
C GLN A 285 -12.34 25.78 17.48
N VAL A 286 -11.22 25.10 17.20
CA VAL A 286 -10.72 24.88 15.82
C VAL A 286 -11.76 24.06 15.05
N GLY A 287 -12.18 24.56 13.88
CA GLY A 287 -13.10 23.87 12.97
C GLY A 287 -12.41 22.77 12.20
N TYR A 288 -13.19 21.77 11.76
CA TYR A 288 -12.73 20.72 10.86
C TYR A 288 -13.76 20.54 9.75
N ASP A 289 -13.27 20.30 8.52
CA ASP A 289 -14.15 19.96 7.42
C ASP A 289 -14.72 18.54 7.60
N PRO A 290 -15.88 18.22 6.99
CA PRO A 290 -16.50 16.93 7.16
C PRO A 290 -15.71 15.79 6.47
N GLY A 291 -15.98 14.55 6.86
CA GLY A 291 -15.37 13.36 6.29
C GLY A 291 -13.88 13.25 6.57
N ALA A 292 -13.16 12.55 5.69
CA ALA A 292 -11.73 12.31 5.87
C ALA A 292 -10.87 13.57 5.71
N SER A 293 -11.39 14.69 5.20
CA SER A 293 -10.65 15.96 5.05
C SER A 293 -10.03 16.46 6.35
N ARG A 294 -10.63 16.13 7.50
CA ARG A 294 -10.07 16.43 8.84
C ARG A 294 -8.71 15.75 9.12
N MET A 295 -8.34 14.74 8.31
CA MET A 295 -7.02 14.13 8.36
C MET A 295 -5.98 14.86 7.51
N LEU A 296 -6.35 15.93 6.80
CA LEU A 296 -5.41 16.76 6.08
C LEU A 296 -4.55 17.58 7.05
N GLY A 297 -3.38 17.98 6.56
CA GLY A 297 -2.45 18.80 7.32
C GLY A 297 -2.27 20.19 6.71
N ALA A 298 -1.01 20.59 6.63
CA ALA A 298 -0.60 21.84 6.00
C ALA A 298 -0.39 21.67 4.49
N THR A 299 0.09 22.73 3.81
CA THR A 299 0.42 22.74 2.39
C THR A 299 1.36 21.58 2.02
N PHE A 300 1.05 20.91 0.95
CA PHE A 300 1.81 19.76 0.43
C PHE A 300 2.16 19.95 -1.05
N GLU A 301 3.07 19.12 -1.55
CA GLU A 301 3.47 19.10 -2.95
C GLU A 301 2.39 18.42 -3.82
N PRO A 302 1.78 19.10 -4.81
CA PRO A 302 0.71 18.53 -5.63
C PRO A 302 1.19 17.57 -6.73
N THR A 303 2.46 17.62 -7.13
CA THR A 303 3.00 16.84 -8.26
C THR A 303 2.77 15.32 -8.14
N PRO A 304 2.94 14.69 -6.95
CA PRO A 304 2.66 13.25 -6.79
C PRO A 304 1.21 12.85 -7.11
N PHE A 305 0.26 13.73 -6.89
CA PHE A 305 -1.15 13.48 -7.20
C PHE A 305 -1.41 13.43 -8.70
N HIS A 306 -0.78 14.28 -9.48
CA HIS A 306 -0.85 14.22 -10.95
C HIS A 306 -0.32 12.87 -11.46
N ARG A 307 0.74 12.34 -10.85
CA ARG A 307 1.25 11.01 -11.20
C ARG A 307 0.26 9.90 -10.82
N LEU A 308 -0.34 9.96 -9.62
CA LEU A 308 -1.31 8.98 -9.16
C LEU A 308 -2.56 8.98 -10.03
N GLN A 309 -3.11 10.16 -10.36
CA GLN A 309 -4.20 10.30 -11.32
C GLN A 309 -3.86 9.64 -12.65
N ALA A 310 -2.68 9.94 -13.20
CA ALA A 310 -2.27 9.38 -14.48
C ALA A 310 -2.11 7.85 -14.46
N VAL A 311 -1.75 7.25 -13.31
CA VAL A 311 -1.74 5.79 -13.17
C VAL A 311 -3.15 5.22 -13.22
N PHE A 312 -4.12 5.82 -12.51
CA PHE A 312 -5.51 5.37 -12.59
C PHE A 312 -6.06 5.46 -14.01
N GLU A 313 -5.85 6.59 -14.67
CA GLU A 313 -6.26 6.82 -16.07
C GLU A 313 -5.61 5.82 -17.04
N LEU A 314 -4.30 5.54 -16.85
CA LEU A 314 -3.55 4.60 -17.67
C LEU A 314 -4.10 3.18 -17.54
N LEU A 315 -4.27 2.68 -16.32
CA LEU A 315 -4.77 1.32 -16.11
C LEU A 315 -6.21 1.15 -16.61
N GLU A 316 -7.04 2.18 -16.47
CA GLU A 316 -8.40 2.18 -17.03
C GLU A 316 -8.38 2.16 -18.56
N ALA A 317 -7.54 2.96 -19.20
CA ALA A 317 -7.40 3.02 -20.66
C ALA A 317 -6.87 1.71 -21.25
N GLU A 318 -5.96 1.04 -20.54
CA GLU A 318 -5.40 -0.26 -20.95
C GLU A 318 -6.29 -1.45 -20.56
N GLY A 319 -7.38 -1.21 -19.82
CA GLY A 319 -8.26 -2.28 -19.30
C GLY A 319 -7.57 -3.20 -18.30
N VAL A 320 -6.51 -2.71 -17.63
CA VAL A 320 -5.73 -3.50 -16.66
C VAL A 320 -6.35 -3.35 -15.26
N THR A 321 -6.80 -4.47 -14.70
CA THR A 321 -7.37 -4.54 -13.35
C THR A 321 -6.34 -4.99 -12.33
N VAL A 322 -6.57 -4.71 -11.04
CA VAL A 322 -5.71 -5.21 -9.94
C VAL A 322 -5.69 -6.75 -9.93
N ALA A 323 -6.81 -7.40 -10.24
CA ALA A 323 -6.85 -8.86 -10.35
C ALA A 323 -5.93 -9.37 -11.47
N ALA A 324 -5.96 -8.73 -12.65
CA ALA A 324 -5.07 -9.10 -13.76
C ALA A 324 -3.60 -8.87 -13.43
N ILE A 325 -3.27 -7.79 -12.68
CA ILE A 325 -1.91 -7.53 -12.18
C ILE A 325 -1.49 -8.64 -11.22
N HIS A 326 -2.37 -9.02 -10.29
CA HIS A 326 -2.09 -10.07 -9.32
C HIS A 326 -1.85 -11.42 -10.00
N ASP A 327 -2.74 -11.84 -10.90
CA ASP A 327 -2.62 -13.09 -11.64
C ASP A 327 -1.31 -13.15 -12.45
N HIS A 328 -0.95 -12.04 -13.11
CA HIS A 328 0.30 -11.90 -13.83
C HIS A 328 1.51 -12.10 -12.92
N VAL A 329 1.56 -11.40 -11.79
CA VAL A 329 2.69 -11.50 -10.86
C VAL A 329 2.77 -12.89 -10.23
N VAL A 330 1.63 -13.49 -9.85
CA VAL A 330 1.61 -14.86 -9.32
C VAL A 330 2.17 -15.84 -10.34
N ALA A 331 1.82 -15.72 -11.62
CA ALA A 331 2.37 -16.58 -12.67
C ALA A 331 3.90 -16.44 -12.78
N LEU A 332 4.44 -15.22 -12.71
CA LEU A 332 5.89 -15.00 -12.70
C LEU A 332 6.57 -15.58 -11.45
N GLN A 333 5.95 -15.43 -10.29
CA GLN A 333 6.45 -16.00 -9.02
C GLN A 333 6.47 -17.54 -9.08
N GLU A 334 5.39 -18.17 -9.56
CA GLU A 334 5.32 -19.63 -9.67
C GLU A 334 6.37 -20.16 -10.67
N ARG A 335 6.53 -19.49 -11.82
CA ARG A 335 7.63 -19.82 -12.76
C ARG A 335 8.99 -19.77 -12.09
N PHE A 336 9.27 -18.72 -11.31
CA PHE A 336 10.53 -18.61 -10.58
C PHE A 336 10.70 -19.73 -9.54
N LEU A 337 9.66 -19.98 -8.73
CA LEU A 337 9.70 -21.04 -7.71
C LEU A 337 9.86 -22.44 -8.30
N ASP A 338 9.26 -22.72 -9.45
CA ASP A 338 9.45 -23.98 -10.18
C ASP A 338 10.90 -24.18 -10.61
N ARG A 339 11.57 -23.11 -11.09
CA ARG A 339 12.98 -23.15 -11.47
C ARG A 339 13.91 -23.30 -10.24
N VAL A 340 13.57 -22.65 -9.10
CA VAL A 340 14.28 -22.86 -7.82
C VAL A 340 14.13 -24.32 -7.39
N GLY A 341 12.92 -24.88 -7.45
CA GLY A 341 12.64 -26.28 -7.08
C GLY A 341 13.31 -27.32 -7.98
N ALA A 342 13.57 -26.96 -9.24
CA ALA A 342 14.35 -27.79 -10.19
C ALA A 342 15.86 -27.71 -9.93
N GLY A 343 16.35 -26.82 -9.06
CA GLY A 343 17.77 -26.59 -8.80
C GLY A 343 18.45 -25.69 -9.84
N ASP A 344 17.68 -25.01 -10.70
CA ASP A 344 18.22 -24.16 -11.78
C ASP A 344 18.69 -22.81 -11.27
N ALA A 345 18.25 -22.37 -10.10
CA ALA A 345 18.48 -21.01 -9.58
C ALA A 345 19.74 -20.89 -8.67
N GLY A 346 20.77 -21.69 -8.95
CA GLY A 346 22.07 -21.62 -8.28
C GLY A 346 21.97 -21.81 -6.76
N PRO A 347 22.31 -20.81 -5.95
CA PRO A 347 22.42 -20.96 -4.50
C PRO A 347 21.07 -20.90 -3.75
N LEU A 348 19.92 -20.76 -4.43
CA LEU A 348 18.61 -20.70 -3.77
C LEU A 348 17.99 -22.09 -3.60
N ASP A 349 17.34 -22.30 -2.45
CA ASP A 349 16.60 -23.50 -2.12
C ASP A 349 15.18 -23.15 -1.64
N LEU A 350 14.19 -23.97 -2.00
CA LEU A 350 12.79 -23.74 -1.57
C LEU A 350 12.59 -23.86 -0.06
N SER A 351 13.47 -24.58 0.67
CA SER A 351 13.42 -24.65 2.12
C SER A 351 13.75 -23.31 2.81
N GLU A 352 14.39 -22.39 2.09
CA GLU A 352 14.70 -21.03 2.57
C GLU A 352 13.51 -20.05 2.37
N LEU A 353 12.49 -20.43 1.57
CA LEU A 353 11.34 -19.57 1.27
C LEU A 353 10.49 -19.33 2.52
N VAL A 354 10.14 -18.07 2.78
CA VAL A 354 9.34 -17.64 3.95
C VAL A 354 8.20 -16.72 3.48
N PRO A 355 6.94 -17.08 3.71
CA PRO A 355 6.46 -18.40 4.15
C PRO A 355 6.72 -19.48 3.10
N GLY A 356 6.85 -20.72 3.54
CA GLY A 356 7.07 -21.86 2.67
C GLY A 356 5.96 -22.03 1.62
N ARG A 357 6.29 -22.67 0.48
CA ARG A 357 5.34 -22.81 -0.65
C ARG A 357 4.07 -23.59 -0.25
N GLN A 358 4.19 -24.53 0.69
CA GLN A 358 3.06 -25.33 1.17
C GLN A 358 2.26 -24.66 2.27
N GLU A 359 2.87 -23.74 3.03
CA GLU A 359 2.23 -23.03 4.12
C GLU A 359 1.25 -21.99 3.60
N VAL A 360 1.58 -21.32 2.49
CA VAL A 360 0.75 -20.28 1.90
C VAL A 360 0.59 -20.52 0.40
N PRO A 361 -0.60 -20.85 -0.07
CA PRO A 361 -0.90 -20.91 -1.50
C PRO A 361 -0.54 -19.61 -2.21
N GLY A 362 -0.20 -19.67 -3.51
CA GLY A 362 0.23 -18.51 -4.30
C GLY A 362 -0.70 -17.29 -4.22
N ALA A 363 -2.02 -17.53 -4.13
CA ALA A 363 -3.02 -16.48 -3.99
C ALA A 363 -2.95 -15.70 -2.65
N ARG A 364 -2.24 -16.20 -1.64
CA ARG A 364 -2.06 -15.54 -0.32
C ARG A 364 -0.69 -14.92 -0.14
N ARG A 365 -0.04 -14.53 -1.22
CA ARG A 365 1.26 -13.85 -1.21
C ARG A 365 1.15 -12.46 -1.80
N GLY A 366 1.88 -11.52 -1.20
CA GLY A 366 2.18 -10.25 -1.83
C GLY A 366 3.08 -10.45 -3.07
N HIS A 367 3.39 -9.37 -3.75
CA HIS A 367 4.13 -9.39 -5.01
C HIS A 367 5.66 -9.49 -4.81
N PHE A 368 6.11 -10.17 -3.77
CA PHE A 368 7.53 -10.50 -3.58
C PHE A 368 7.70 -11.81 -2.83
N LEU A 369 8.83 -12.46 -3.09
CA LEU A 369 9.27 -13.69 -2.45
C LEU A 369 10.45 -13.39 -1.55
N THR A 370 10.49 -14.01 -0.38
CA THR A 370 11.55 -13.86 0.61
C THR A 370 12.23 -15.17 0.88
N PHE A 371 13.55 -15.19 0.79
CA PHE A 371 14.39 -16.33 1.14
C PHE A 371 15.20 -16.00 2.40
N ARG A 372 15.07 -16.82 3.45
CA ARG A 372 15.83 -16.68 4.71
C ARG A 372 17.15 -17.40 4.59
N ARG A 373 18.25 -16.65 4.64
CA ARG A 373 19.58 -17.18 4.45
C ARG A 373 20.65 -16.32 5.11
N GLY A 374 21.69 -16.96 5.66
CA GLY A 374 22.73 -16.26 6.42
C GLY A 374 23.61 -15.32 5.56
N ASP A 375 23.69 -15.55 4.24
CA ASP A 375 24.48 -14.77 3.30
C ASP A 375 23.62 -13.81 2.43
N ALA A 376 22.37 -13.49 2.88
CA ALA A 376 21.42 -12.68 2.11
C ALA A 376 22.02 -11.37 1.54
N ARG A 377 22.77 -10.62 2.34
CA ARG A 377 23.41 -9.36 1.92
C ARG A 377 24.56 -9.59 0.94
N GLU A 378 25.31 -10.67 1.12
CA GLU A 378 26.41 -11.00 0.23
C GLU A 378 25.88 -11.45 -1.13
N LEU A 379 24.85 -12.29 -1.17
CA LEU A 379 24.22 -12.69 -2.42
C LEU A 379 23.56 -11.49 -3.11
N GLN A 380 22.89 -10.61 -2.37
CA GLN A 380 22.35 -9.36 -2.92
C GLN A 380 23.44 -8.53 -3.61
N ARG A 381 24.60 -8.37 -2.97
CA ARG A 381 25.74 -7.61 -3.53
C ARG A 381 26.23 -8.22 -4.83
N ARG A 382 26.40 -9.57 -4.88
CA ARG A 382 26.81 -10.28 -6.10
C ARG A 382 25.76 -10.15 -7.21
N LEU A 383 24.48 -10.23 -6.87
CA LEU A 383 23.38 -10.00 -7.81
C LEU A 383 23.39 -8.58 -8.37
N LEU A 384 23.67 -7.57 -7.53
CA LEU A 384 23.80 -6.19 -7.98
C LEU A 384 24.95 -6.02 -8.99
N GLU A 385 26.10 -6.66 -8.77
CA GLU A 385 27.21 -6.71 -9.72
C GLU A 385 26.82 -7.38 -11.04
N ALA A 386 25.95 -8.41 -10.95
CA ALA A 386 25.32 -9.05 -12.11
C ALA A 386 24.12 -8.27 -12.68
N ARG A 387 23.94 -6.99 -12.30
CA ARG A 387 22.84 -6.11 -12.73
C ARG A 387 21.43 -6.64 -12.40
N VAL A 388 21.30 -7.38 -11.31
CA VAL A 388 20.00 -7.79 -10.72
C VAL A 388 19.76 -6.95 -9.48
N ILE A 389 18.72 -6.13 -9.51
CA ILE A 389 18.30 -5.32 -8.36
C ILE A 389 17.35 -6.17 -7.52
N THR A 390 17.75 -6.46 -6.29
CA THR A 390 16.97 -7.13 -5.25
C THR A 390 17.09 -6.33 -3.96
N ASP A 391 16.41 -6.74 -2.92
CA ASP A 391 16.52 -6.11 -1.59
C ASP A 391 16.87 -7.17 -0.54
N ALA A 392 17.72 -6.82 0.42
CA ALA A 392 18.05 -7.66 1.55
C ALA A 392 17.86 -6.93 2.88
N ARG A 393 17.19 -7.58 3.83
CA ARG A 393 16.99 -7.11 5.20
C ARG A 393 17.38 -8.21 6.16
N ASP A 394 18.40 -7.93 6.96
CA ASP A 394 19.00 -8.90 7.89
C ASP A 394 19.35 -10.21 7.17
N ASP A 395 18.70 -11.31 7.51
CA ASP A 395 18.85 -12.63 6.88
C ASP A 395 17.85 -12.91 5.74
N ARG A 396 17.14 -11.90 5.24
CA ARG A 396 16.07 -12.05 4.25
C ARG A 396 16.45 -11.41 2.93
N LEU A 397 16.63 -12.24 1.90
CA LEU A 397 16.77 -11.81 0.51
C LEU A 397 15.40 -11.80 -0.15
N ARG A 398 15.02 -10.67 -0.74
CA ARG A 398 13.68 -10.46 -1.31
C ARG A 398 13.74 -10.20 -2.80
N PHE A 399 12.86 -10.89 -3.54
CA PHE A 399 12.65 -10.71 -4.98
C PHE A 399 11.25 -10.16 -5.21
N GLY A 400 11.15 -8.89 -5.61
CA GLY A 400 9.88 -8.21 -5.86
C GLY A 400 9.53 -8.19 -7.33
N PHE A 401 8.31 -8.62 -7.62
CA PHE A 401 7.77 -8.69 -8.97
C PHE A 401 6.86 -7.50 -9.24
N GLY A 402 6.93 -6.95 -10.43
CA GLY A 402 6.15 -5.79 -10.84
C GLY A 402 5.49 -6.01 -12.20
N LEU A 403 4.55 -5.14 -12.51
CA LEU A 403 3.74 -5.17 -13.73
C LEU A 403 4.55 -5.13 -15.04
N TYR A 404 5.75 -4.55 -15.00
CA TYR A 404 6.63 -4.37 -16.17
C TYR A 404 7.46 -5.61 -16.54
N GLN A 405 7.45 -6.66 -15.72
CA GLN A 405 8.23 -7.88 -15.96
C GLN A 405 7.47 -8.86 -16.82
N VAL A 406 8.23 -9.65 -17.56
CA VAL A 406 7.71 -10.76 -18.39
C VAL A 406 8.45 -12.05 -18.05
N GLU A 407 7.97 -13.19 -18.55
CA GLU A 407 8.58 -14.50 -18.30
C GLU A 407 10.07 -14.56 -18.66
N ALA A 408 10.46 -13.89 -19.75
CA ALA A 408 11.86 -13.81 -20.17
C ALA A 408 12.76 -13.14 -19.11
N ASP A 409 12.25 -12.20 -18.32
CA ASP A 409 13.01 -11.59 -17.23
C ASP A 409 13.24 -12.57 -16.09
N VAL A 410 12.26 -13.45 -15.81
CA VAL A 410 12.43 -14.54 -14.83
C VAL A 410 13.49 -15.54 -15.30
N ASP A 411 13.49 -15.92 -16.59
CA ASP A 411 14.49 -16.82 -17.13
C ASP A 411 15.89 -16.23 -17.05
N ARG A 412 16.06 -14.94 -17.41
CA ARG A 412 17.32 -14.20 -17.26
C ARG A 412 17.74 -14.07 -15.78
N LEU A 413 16.80 -13.90 -14.85
CA LEU A 413 17.09 -13.90 -13.42
C LEU A 413 17.68 -15.25 -12.98
N VAL A 414 17.05 -16.35 -13.38
CA VAL A 414 17.50 -17.72 -13.06
C VAL A 414 18.91 -17.96 -13.62
N GLU A 415 19.18 -17.60 -14.86
CA GLU A 415 20.52 -17.70 -15.47
C GLU A 415 21.58 -16.92 -14.67
N ARG A 416 21.27 -15.71 -14.24
CA ARG A 416 22.19 -14.89 -13.43
C ARG A 416 22.39 -15.43 -12.03
N LEU A 417 21.36 -16.03 -11.44
CA LEU A 417 21.47 -16.73 -10.15
C LEU A 417 22.33 -17.99 -10.26
N ALA A 418 22.13 -18.80 -11.31
CA ALA A 418 22.95 -19.99 -11.55
C ALA A 418 24.46 -19.65 -11.64
N ALA A 419 24.80 -18.51 -12.19
CA ALA A 419 26.19 -18.02 -12.26
C ALA A 419 26.77 -17.56 -10.89
N GLN A 420 25.96 -17.54 -9.81
CA GLN A 420 26.38 -17.18 -8.46
C GLN A 420 26.66 -18.41 -7.58
N GLY A 421 26.39 -19.61 -8.07
CA GLY A 421 26.59 -20.89 -7.36
C GLY A 421 28.03 -21.36 -7.28
#